data_82f42c4f0f95aeb5db7cd6d67e921939
#
_entry.id   82f42c4f0f95aeb5db7cd6d67e921939
#
_cell.length_a   1.000
_cell.length_b   1.000
_cell.length_c   1.000
_cell.angle_alpha   90.00
_cell.angle_beta   90.00
_cell.angle_gamma   90.00
#
_symmetry.space_group_name_H-M   'P 1'
#
loop_
_entity.id
_entity.type
_entity.pdbx_description
1 polymer ?
#
loop_
_entity_poly.entity_id
_entity_poly.type
_entity_poly.pdbx_seq_one_letter_code
_entity_poly.pdbx_strand_id
1 'polypeptide(L)'
;MTGPEAELVDRAVRGDPDATAALLTLVRPGVVRYCRAHLGRVGGRYTTADDVSQEVCLAVLRSLPRYRDQGRPFAAFVYGIAAHKIADAQRAAVRHLAVTPVDVILDQADSAPGPEQRAIETDQARRLSELLRQLSEVHREILVLRVAVGLSAEEVAGALGMTAGAVRVAQSRALARLRTLAPTAFNEVPA
;
A
#
# COMPACT_ATOMS: atom_id res chain seq x y z
N MET A 1 -19.36 -10.74 9.35
CA MET A 1 -19.02 -9.39 9.89
C MET A 1 -20.21 -8.88 10.70
N THR A 2 -19.99 -8.37 11.91
CA THR A 2 -21.05 -7.74 12.71
C THR A 2 -20.46 -6.46 13.29
N GLY A 3 -20.99 -5.30 12.93
CA GLY A 3 -20.49 -4.01 13.40
C GLY A 3 -20.83 -2.87 12.43
N PRO A 4 -20.56 -1.61 12.81
CA PRO A 4 -20.87 -0.44 12.00
C PRO A 4 -20.28 -0.47 10.59
N GLU A 5 -19.10 -1.07 10.43
CA GLU A 5 -18.45 -1.22 9.11
C GLU A 5 -19.22 -2.20 8.22
N ALA A 6 -19.71 -3.31 8.77
CA ALA A 6 -20.49 -4.30 8.02
C ALA A 6 -21.80 -3.70 7.50
N GLU A 7 -22.49 -2.93 8.33
CA GLU A 7 -23.72 -2.23 7.94
C GLU A 7 -23.46 -1.20 6.84
N LEU A 8 -22.34 -0.47 6.93
CA LEU A 8 -21.93 0.48 5.91
C LEU A 8 -21.66 -0.21 4.56
N VAL A 9 -20.93 -1.34 4.58
CA VAL A 9 -20.66 -2.15 3.39
C VAL A 9 -21.97 -2.66 2.79
N ASP A 10 -22.87 -3.20 3.59
CA ASP A 10 -24.17 -3.72 3.16
C ASP A 10 -25.04 -2.65 2.48
N ARG A 11 -25.10 -1.45 3.03
CA ARG A 11 -25.83 -0.33 2.44
C ARG A 11 -25.20 0.10 1.12
N ALA A 12 -23.87 0.21 1.08
CA ALA A 12 -23.13 0.58 -0.14
C ALA A 12 -23.32 -0.46 -1.26
N VAL A 13 -23.33 -1.76 -0.94
CA VAL A 13 -23.61 -2.86 -1.89
C VAL A 13 -25.02 -2.76 -2.46
N ARG A 14 -26.01 -2.30 -1.67
CA ARG A 14 -27.40 -2.06 -2.13
C ARG A 14 -27.56 -0.77 -2.95
N GLY A 15 -26.48 -0.04 -3.18
CA GLY A 15 -26.48 1.17 -4.03
C GLY A 15 -26.82 2.46 -3.28
N ASP A 16 -26.73 2.49 -1.94
CA ASP A 16 -26.87 3.71 -1.15
C ASP A 16 -25.67 4.64 -1.44
N PRO A 17 -25.91 5.84 -2.04
CA PRO A 17 -24.83 6.73 -2.45
C PRO A 17 -24.07 7.31 -1.24
N ASP A 18 -24.75 7.60 -0.14
CA ASP A 18 -24.12 8.17 1.06
C ASP A 18 -23.25 7.13 1.75
N ALA A 19 -23.72 5.89 1.84
CA ALA A 19 -22.95 4.77 2.37
C ALA A 19 -21.73 4.48 1.47
N THR A 20 -21.88 4.56 0.15
CA THR A 20 -20.79 4.39 -0.81
C THR A 20 -19.73 5.47 -0.63
N ALA A 21 -20.12 6.74 -0.53
CA ALA A 21 -19.22 7.85 -0.31
C ALA A 21 -18.47 7.74 1.04
N ALA A 22 -19.19 7.39 2.11
CA ALA A 22 -18.61 7.16 3.43
C ALA A 22 -17.61 5.99 3.41
N LEU A 23 -17.95 4.88 2.76
CA LEU A 23 -17.07 3.72 2.63
C LEU A 23 -15.79 4.05 1.87
N LEU A 24 -15.88 4.76 0.74
CA LEU A 24 -14.72 5.20 -0.01
C LEU A 24 -13.84 6.19 0.80
N THR A 25 -14.47 7.08 1.57
CA THR A 25 -13.75 7.98 2.47
C THR A 25 -12.97 7.22 3.53
N LEU A 26 -13.55 6.14 4.07
CA LEU A 26 -12.93 5.28 5.08
C LEU A 26 -11.71 4.52 4.51
N VAL A 27 -11.83 3.92 3.33
CA VAL A 27 -10.78 3.05 2.78
C VAL A 27 -9.67 3.82 2.05
N ARG A 28 -9.96 4.97 1.46
CA ARG A 28 -9.03 5.75 0.64
C ARG A 28 -7.68 6.04 1.30
N PRO A 29 -7.61 6.51 2.57
CA PRO A 29 -6.30 6.78 3.20
C PRO A 29 -5.41 5.55 3.30
N GLY A 30 -5.98 4.38 3.58
CA GLY A 30 -5.27 3.10 3.61
C GLY A 30 -4.78 2.70 2.21
N VAL A 31 -5.63 2.82 1.19
CA VAL A 31 -5.28 2.53 -0.21
C VAL A 31 -4.13 3.42 -0.68
N VAL A 32 -4.16 4.73 -0.38
CA VAL A 32 -3.06 5.65 -0.72
C VAL A 32 -1.75 5.22 -0.07
N ARG A 33 -1.77 4.91 1.23
CA ARG A 33 -0.57 4.44 1.94
C ARG A 33 -0.04 3.12 1.36
N TYR A 34 -0.92 2.20 1.02
CA TYR A 34 -0.58 0.94 0.39
C TYR A 34 0.09 1.13 -0.97
N CYS A 35 -0.51 1.92 -1.86
CA CYS A 35 0.06 2.22 -3.17
C CYS A 35 1.42 2.92 -3.06
N ARG A 36 1.56 3.90 -2.16
CA ARG A 36 2.84 4.60 -1.92
C ARG A 36 3.93 3.67 -1.37
N ALA A 37 3.57 2.71 -0.51
CA ALA A 37 4.53 1.73 0.02
C ALA A 37 5.06 0.76 -1.05
N HIS A 38 4.25 0.42 -2.06
CA HIS A 38 4.62 -0.53 -3.12
C HIS A 38 5.23 0.12 -4.36
N LEU A 39 4.78 1.30 -4.74
CA LEU A 39 5.22 1.98 -5.95
C LEU A 39 6.30 3.03 -5.66
N GLY A 40 6.37 3.51 -4.41
CA GLY A 40 7.31 4.56 -4.04
C GLY A 40 7.07 5.85 -4.84
N ARG A 41 8.13 6.66 -4.96
CA ARG A 41 8.20 7.73 -5.95
C ARG A 41 8.70 7.12 -7.26
N VAL A 42 7.81 6.60 -8.07
CA VAL A 42 8.14 6.29 -9.45
C VAL A 42 8.21 7.61 -10.19
N GLY A 43 9.40 8.21 -10.22
CA GLY A 43 9.68 9.39 -11.01
C GLY A 43 9.66 9.00 -12.48
N GLY A 44 8.71 9.51 -13.22
CA GLY A 44 8.59 9.34 -14.64
C GLY A 44 7.19 9.73 -15.11
N ARG A 45 7.02 9.93 -16.40
CA ARG A 45 5.81 10.38 -17.14
C ARG A 45 4.54 9.53 -16.89
N TYR A 46 4.61 8.51 -16.03
CA TYR A 46 3.62 7.46 -15.93
C TYR A 46 3.12 7.33 -14.50
N THR A 47 1.92 6.89 -14.36
CA THR A 47 1.07 6.61 -13.21
C THR A 47 1.79 6.73 -11.86
N THR A 48 1.51 7.78 -11.12
CA THR A 48 2.00 7.95 -9.75
C THR A 48 1.28 6.99 -8.81
N ALA A 49 1.81 6.78 -7.61
CA ALA A 49 1.13 5.99 -6.59
C ALA A 49 -0.27 6.55 -6.27
N ASP A 50 -0.44 7.86 -6.40
CA ASP A 50 -1.71 8.54 -6.17
C ASP A 50 -2.71 8.25 -7.31
N ASP A 51 -2.26 8.19 -8.58
CA ASP A 51 -3.12 7.81 -9.71
C ASP A 51 -3.57 6.35 -9.57
N VAL A 52 -2.65 5.44 -9.23
CA VAL A 52 -3.01 4.03 -8.97
C VAL A 52 -4.00 3.93 -7.82
N SER A 53 -3.86 4.74 -6.76
CA SER A 53 -4.81 4.75 -5.65
C SER A 53 -6.21 5.20 -6.07
N GLN A 54 -6.32 6.16 -6.99
CA GLN A 54 -7.60 6.57 -7.58
C GLN A 54 -8.20 5.44 -8.42
N GLU A 55 -7.39 4.77 -9.25
CA GLU A 55 -7.84 3.61 -10.01
C GLU A 55 -8.33 2.46 -9.12
N VAL A 56 -7.67 2.22 -7.98
CA VAL A 56 -8.12 1.24 -6.98
C VAL A 56 -9.49 1.64 -6.43
N CYS A 57 -9.67 2.89 -6.00
CA CYS A 57 -10.96 3.37 -5.49
C CYS A 57 -12.07 3.25 -6.54
N LEU A 58 -11.80 3.58 -7.81
CA LEU A 58 -12.75 3.40 -8.91
C LEU A 58 -13.05 1.91 -9.17
N ALA A 59 -12.05 1.04 -9.06
CA ALA A 59 -12.26 -0.39 -9.23
C ALA A 59 -13.07 -0.99 -8.09
N VAL A 60 -12.82 -0.57 -6.84
CA VAL A 60 -13.65 -0.93 -5.68
C VAL A 60 -15.10 -0.51 -5.92
N LEU A 61 -15.33 0.77 -6.28
CA LEU A 61 -16.67 1.30 -6.56
C LEU A 61 -17.40 0.48 -7.63
N ARG A 62 -16.76 0.18 -8.76
CA ARG A 62 -17.36 -0.60 -9.86
C ARG A 62 -17.65 -2.06 -9.49
N SER A 63 -16.87 -2.62 -8.57
CA SER A 63 -17.01 -4.01 -8.15
C SER A 63 -17.97 -4.17 -6.96
N LEU A 64 -18.26 -3.10 -6.25
CA LEU A 64 -19.09 -3.09 -5.05
C LEU A 64 -20.48 -3.71 -5.24
N PRO A 65 -21.23 -3.44 -6.34
CA PRO A 65 -22.55 -4.07 -6.56
C PRO A 65 -22.50 -5.60 -6.70
N ARG A 66 -21.33 -6.15 -7.02
CA ARG A 66 -21.10 -7.59 -7.17
C ARG A 66 -20.42 -8.21 -5.94
N TYR A 67 -20.06 -7.39 -4.96
CA TYR A 67 -19.43 -7.88 -3.74
C TYR A 67 -20.40 -8.84 -3.02
N ARG A 68 -19.85 -9.93 -2.52
CA ARG A 68 -20.55 -10.89 -1.67
C ARG A 68 -19.69 -11.14 -0.44
N ASP A 69 -20.31 -10.99 0.73
CA ASP A 69 -19.62 -11.32 1.97
C ASP A 69 -19.40 -12.84 2.02
N GLN A 70 -18.13 -13.22 2.01
CA GLN A 70 -17.68 -14.62 2.09
C GLN A 70 -17.13 -14.95 3.48
N GLY A 71 -17.51 -14.19 4.51
CA GLY A 71 -16.97 -14.34 5.85
C GLY A 71 -15.54 -13.80 6.02
N ARG A 72 -15.02 -13.04 5.02
CA ARG A 72 -13.72 -12.39 5.06
C ARG A 72 -13.90 -10.90 5.31
N PRO A 73 -12.96 -10.24 6.02
CA PRO A 73 -12.99 -8.79 6.18
C PRO A 73 -13.09 -8.05 4.85
N PHE A 74 -13.83 -6.96 4.80
CA PHE A 74 -13.95 -6.13 3.58
C PHE A 74 -12.59 -5.62 3.09
N ALA A 75 -11.65 -5.39 4.01
CA ALA A 75 -10.26 -5.08 3.69
C ALA A 75 -9.63 -6.10 2.73
N ALA A 76 -9.93 -7.40 2.85
CA ALA A 76 -9.40 -8.42 1.93
C ALA A 76 -9.85 -8.19 0.49
N PHE A 77 -11.08 -7.73 0.28
CA PHE A 77 -11.59 -7.36 -1.05
C PHE A 77 -10.88 -6.11 -1.59
N VAL A 78 -10.76 -5.05 -0.78
CA VAL A 78 -10.11 -3.79 -1.18
C VAL A 78 -8.64 -4.01 -1.53
N TYR A 79 -7.87 -4.67 -0.65
CA TYR A 79 -6.44 -4.87 -0.86
C TYR A 79 -6.13 -5.95 -1.91
N GLY A 80 -7.04 -6.88 -2.16
CA GLY A 80 -6.97 -7.75 -3.34
C GLY A 80 -7.02 -6.96 -4.65
N ILE A 81 -7.94 -6.01 -4.77
CA ILE A 81 -8.02 -5.10 -5.93
C ILE A 81 -6.77 -4.23 -6.02
N ALA A 82 -6.31 -3.68 -4.89
CA ALA A 82 -5.12 -2.83 -4.85
C ALA A 82 -3.86 -3.58 -5.31
N ALA A 83 -3.64 -4.81 -4.84
CA ALA A 83 -2.51 -5.65 -5.26
C ALA A 83 -2.50 -5.91 -6.77
N HIS A 84 -3.66 -6.20 -7.37
CA HIS A 84 -3.78 -6.36 -8.82
C HIS A 84 -3.41 -5.08 -9.58
N LYS A 85 -3.93 -3.92 -9.16
CA LYS A 85 -3.64 -2.64 -9.80
C LYS A 85 -2.17 -2.24 -9.69
N ILE A 86 -1.55 -2.49 -8.54
CA ILE A 86 -0.10 -2.29 -8.34
C ILE A 86 0.71 -3.18 -9.26
N ALA A 87 0.38 -4.46 -9.35
CA ALA A 87 1.06 -5.39 -10.25
C ALA A 87 0.93 -4.98 -11.73
N ASP A 88 -0.25 -4.46 -12.14
CA ASP A 88 -0.45 -3.92 -13.49
C ASP A 88 0.43 -2.69 -13.74
N ALA A 89 0.49 -1.75 -12.79
CA ALA A 89 1.33 -0.56 -12.89
C ALA A 89 2.82 -0.92 -12.97
N GLN A 90 3.28 -1.86 -12.14
CA GLN A 90 4.66 -2.33 -12.16
C GLN A 90 5.01 -3.01 -13.50
N ARG A 91 4.12 -3.86 -14.03
CA ARG A 91 4.31 -4.47 -15.37
C ARG A 91 4.35 -3.43 -16.49
N ALA A 92 3.51 -2.39 -16.40
CA ALA A 92 3.52 -1.29 -17.35
C ALA A 92 4.85 -0.53 -17.29
N ALA A 93 5.34 -0.19 -16.11
CA ALA A 93 6.63 0.49 -15.93
C ALA A 93 7.80 -0.30 -16.53
N VAL A 94 7.86 -1.61 -16.30
CA VAL A 94 8.90 -2.48 -16.89
C VAL A 94 8.85 -2.49 -18.41
N ARG A 95 7.65 -2.57 -19.01
CA ARG A 95 7.49 -2.53 -20.49
C ARG A 95 7.96 -1.19 -21.07
N HIS A 96 7.70 -0.09 -20.39
CA HIS A 96 8.14 1.23 -20.86
C HIS A 96 9.66 1.42 -20.75
N LEU A 97 10.31 0.92 -19.70
CA LEU A 97 11.77 0.94 -19.57
C LEU A 97 12.48 0.13 -20.68
N ALA A 98 11.84 -0.92 -21.18
CA ALA A 98 12.38 -1.76 -22.26
C ALA A 98 12.29 -1.08 -23.65
N VAL A 99 11.50 -0.02 -23.82
CA VAL A 99 11.20 0.60 -25.12
C VAL A 99 11.85 1.98 -25.29
N THR A 100 12.34 2.62 -24.22
CA THR A 100 12.87 3.99 -24.31
C THR A 100 14.16 4.12 -23.49
N PRO A 101 15.29 4.53 -24.11
CA PRO A 101 16.39 5.12 -23.38
C PRO A 101 15.93 6.51 -22.93
N VAL A 102 15.78 6.75 -21.64
CA VAL A 102 15.19 7.98 -21.14
C VAL A 102 16.16 8.71 -20.21
N ASP A 103 16.48 9.93 -20.63
CA ASP A 103 16.90 11.01 -19.74
C ASP A 103 15.76 11.27 -18.72
N VAL A 104 16.04 11.01 -17.45
CA VAL A 104 15.13 11.26 -16.35
C VAL A 104 15.18 12.74 -16.02
N ILE A 105 14.19 13.50 -16.46
CA ILE A 105 13.94 14.86 -15.96
C ILE A 105 13.05 14.73 -14.74
N LEU A 106 13.62 15.04 -13.58
CA LEU A 106 12.91 15.26 -12.33
C LEU A 106 12.28 16.65 -12.38
N ASP A 107 10.98 16.74 -12.55
CA ASP A 107 10.25 17.97 -12.21
C ASP A 107 8.85 17.67 -11.70
N GLN A 108 8.58 18.06 -10.45
CA GLN A 108 7.42 18.85 -10.07
C GLN A 108 7.44 19.19 -8.58
N ALA A 109 7.52 20.49 -8.36
CA ALA A 109 7.29 21.11 -7.07
C ALA A 109 5.79 21.13 -6.78
N ASP A 110 5.42 20.65 -5.59
CA ASP A 110 4.20 21.06 -4.93
C ASP A 110 4.45 21.21 -3.43
N SER A 111 3.98 22.31 -2.87
CA SER A 111 4.06 22.83 -1.51
C SER A 111 4.52 21.82 -0.45
N ALA A 112 5.82 21.71 -0.26
CA ALA A 112 6.44 20.72 0.59
C ALA A 112 7.66 21.34 1.33
N PRO A 113 8.15 20.69 2.41
CA PRO A 113 9.28 21.15 3.23
C PRO A 113 10.49 21.56 2.39
N GLY A 114 11.36 22.39 2.97
CA GLY A 114 12.54 22.92 2.29
C GLY A 114 13.42 21.85 1.63
N PRO A 115 14.32 22.21 0.68
CA PRO A 115 15.10 21.25 -0.09
C PRO A 115 15.96 20.34 0.77
N GLU A 116 16.48 20.82 1.88
CA GLU A 116 17.28 20.05 2.83
C GLU A 116 16.45 18.98 3.56
N GLN A 117 15.27 19.34 4.05
CA GLN A 117 14.34 18.41 4.69
C GLN A 117 13.86 17.33 3.71
N ARG A 118 13.61 17.70 2.45
CA ARG A 118 13.27 16.75 1.38
C ARG A 118 14.40 15.79 1.06
N ALA A 119 15.65 16.25 1.07
CA ALA A 119 16.80 15.40 0.83
C ALA A 119 16.95 14.35 1.94
N ILE A 120 16.81 14.76 3.21
CA ILE A 120 16.87 13.86 4.37
C ILE A 120 15.73 12.83 4.31
N GLU A 121 14.50 13.26 4.09
CA GLU A 121 13.33 12.37 3.97
C GLU A 121 13.47 11.39 2.79
N THR A 122 14.04 11.84 1.68
CA THR A 122 14.29 10.99 0.51
C THR A 122 15.34 9.94 0.80
N ASP A 123 16.42 10.28 1.49
CA ASP A 123 17.47 9.35 1.87
C ASP A 123 16.97 8.30 2.88
N GLN A 124 16.23 8.73 3.90
CA GLN A 124 15.60 7.82 4.86
C GLN A 124 14.60 6.85 4.20
N ALA A 125 13.77 7.36 3.27
CA ALA A 125 12.84 6.53 2.53
C ALA A 125 13.56 5.51 1.63
N ARG A 126 14.68 5.91 1.01
CA ARG A 126 15.52 5.02 0.21
C ARG A 126 16.12 3.91 1.09
N ARG A 127 16.74 4.27 2.22
CA ARG A 127 17.31 3.31 3.18
C ARG A 127 16.26 2.34 3.72
N LEU A 128 15.08 2.83 4.08
CA LEU A 128 13.96 1.99 4.51
C LEU A 128 13.54 1.02 3.40
N SER A 129 13.44 1.48 2.15
CA SER A 129 13.10 0.65 1.01
C SER A 129 14.13 -0.46 0.77
N GLU A 130 15.42 -0.15 0.96
CA GLU A 130 16.50 -1.13 0.85
C GLU A 130 16.44 -2.20 1.94
N LEU A 131 16.13 -1.80 3.19
CA LEU A 131 15.91 -2.73 4.29
C LEU A 131 14.70 -3.64 4.05
N LEU A 132 13.59 -3.07 3.61
CA LEU A 132 12.37 -3.83 3.31
C LEU A 132 12.58 -4.83 2.17
N ARG A 133 13.43 -4.52 1.18
CA ARG A 133 13.77 -5.46 0.10
C ARG A 133 14.54 -6.70 0.57
N GLN A 134 15.19 -6.64 1.73
CA GLN A 134 15.89 -7.78 2.34
C GLN A 134 14.96 -8.75 3.08
N LEU A 135 13.69 -8.39 3.23
CA LEU A 135 12.65 -9.28 3.74
C LEU A 135 12.07 -10.13 2.62
N SER A 136 11.53 -11.32 2.98
CA SER A 136 10.67 -12.05 2.05
C SER A 136 9.45 -11.22 1.67
N GLU A 137 8.89 -11.48 0.49
CA GLU A 137 7.71 -10.78 -0.02
C GLU A 137 6.55 -10.82 0.98
N VAL A 138 6.27 -12.00 1.56
CA VAL A 138 5.21 -12.17 2.57
C VAL A 138 5.47 -11.31 3.82
N HIS A 139 6.70 -11.28 4.33
CA HIS A 139 7.04 -10.48 5.51
C HIS A 139 6.90 -8.98 5.24
N ARG A 140 7.34 -8.54 4.05
CA ARG A 140 7.22 -7.14 3.62
C ARG A 140 5.74 -6.76 3.49
N GLU A 141 4.94 -7.60 2.85
CA GLU A 141 3.50 -7.38 2.67
C GLU A 141 2.77 -7.25 4.01
N ILE A 142 3.06 -8.16 4.95
CA ILE A 142 2.50 -8.10 6.30
C ILE A 142 2.87 -6.77 6.99
N LEU A 143 4.12 -6.32 6.88
CA LEU A 143 4.52 -5.04 7.48
C LEU A 143 3.84 -3.86 6.83
N VAL A 144 3.69 -3.85 5.51
CA VAL A 144 2.95 -2.77 4.81
C VAL A 144 1.51 -2.72 5.29
N LEU A 145 0.80 -3.84 5.29
CA LEU A 145 -0.61 -3.89 5.70
C LEU A 145 -0.80 -3.59 7.19
N ARG A 146 0.09 -4.10 8.07
CA ARG A 146 -0.02 -3.92 9.52
C ARG A 146 0.44 -2.53 10.00
N VAL A 147 1.54 -2.01 9.44
CA VAL A 147 2.22 -0.81 9.95
C VAL A 147 1.88 0.42 9.11
N ALA A 148 2.00 0.36 7.79
CA ALA A 148 1.75 1.52 6.95
C ALA A 148 0.24 1.76 6.75
N VAL A 149 -0.52 0.70 6.55
CA VAL A 149 -1.99 0.79 6.35
C VAL A 149 -2.73 0.84 7.68
N GLY A 150 -2.34 0.03 8.67
CA GLY A 150 -2.95 -0.02 10.00
C GLY A 150 -4.00 -1.12 10.16
N LEU A 151 -4.01 -2.16 9.31
CA LEU A 151 -4.97 -3.25 9.41
C LEU A 151 -4.75 -4.10 10.66
N SER A 152 -5.79 -4.69 11.20
CA SER A 152 -5.73 -5.71 12.24
C SER A 152 -5.08 -7.01 11.73
N ALA A 153 -4.63 -7.89 12.63
CA ALA A 153 -4.08 -9.18 12.22
C ALA A 153 -5.11 -10.06 11.54
N GLU A 154 -6.38 -9.93 11.91
CA GLU A 154 -7.53 -10.62 11.33
C GLU A 154 -7.81 -10.15 9.90
N GLU A 155 -7.73 -8.85 9.64
CA GLU A 155 -7.92 -8.27 8.30
C GLU A 155 -6.78 -8.68 7.36
N VAL A 156 -5.51 -8.62 7.84
CA VAL A 156 -4.35 -9.08 7.07
C VAL A 156 -4.42 -10.58 6.81
N ALA A 157 -4.84 -11.38 7.79
CA ALA A 157 -5.07 -12.81 7.62
C ALA A 157 -6.10 -13.07 6.52
N GLY A 158 -7.21 -12.34 6.55
CA GLY A 158 -8.21 -12.39 5.48
C GLY A 158 -7.66 -12.00 4.12
N ALA A 159 -6.84 -10.94 4.04
CA ALA A 159 -6.27 -10.47 2.77
C ALA A 159 -5.26 -11.48 2.18
N LEU A 160 -4.41 -12.07 3.03
CA LEU A 160 -3.31 -12.95 2.59
C LEU A 160 -3.64 -14.45 2.61
N GLY A 161 -4.85 -14.84 3.03
CA GLY A 161 -5.22 -16.27 3.15
C GLY A 161 -4.46 -16.99 4.27
N MET A 162 -4.14 -16.29 5.35
CA MET A 162 -3.38 -16.80 6.51
C MET A 162 -4.27 -16.88 7.76
N THR A 163 -3.72 -17.38 8.86
CA THR A 163 -4.34 -17.23 10.19
C THR A 163 -3.82 -15.97 10.87
N ALA A 164 -4.63 -15.35 11.73
CA ALA A 164 -4.21 -14.15 12.49
C ALA A 164 -2.99 -14.44 13.40
N GLY A 165 -2.89 -15.67 13.93
CA GLY A 165 -1.71 -16.11 14.68
C GLY A 165 -0.44 -16.13 13.81
N ALA A 166 -0.53 -16.68 12.59
CA ALA A 166 0.58 -16.69 11.64
C ALA A 166 1.02 -15.26 11.24
N VAL A 167 0.07 -14.35 11.04
CA VAL A 167 0.36 -12.93 10.77
C VAL A 167 1.14 -12.29 11.92
N ARG A 168 0.72 -12.49 13.18
CA ARG A 168 1.43 -11.94 14.36
C ARG A 168 2.85 -12.49 14.48
N VAL A 169 3.04 -13.79 14.27
CA VAL A 169 4.37 -14.43 14.30
C VAL A 169 5.24 -13.89 13.17
N ALA A 170 4.72 -13.82 11.94
CA ALA A 170 5.45 -13.31 10.80
C ALA A 170 5.82 -11.84 10.96
N GLN A 171 4.91 -10.99 11.47
CA GLN A 171 5.20 -9.60 11.81
C GLN A 171 6.35 -9.48 12.82
N SER A 172 6.31 -10.26 13.90
CA SER A 172 7.37 -10.26 14.93
C SER A 172 8.72 -10.64 14.34
N ARG A 173 8.78 -11.69 13.52
CA ARG A 173 10.00 -12.13 12.82
C ARG A 173 10.53 -11.09 11.85
N ALA A 174 9.64 -10.46 11.08
CA ALA A 174 10.00 -9.41 10.14
C ALA A 174 10.61 -8.20 10.88
N LEU A 175 9.99 -7.75 11.96
CA LEU A 175 10.51 -6.66 12.80
C LEU A 175 11.84 -7.01 13.46
N ALA A 176 12.00 -8.24 13.97
CA ALA A 176 13.27 -8.71 14.51
C ALA A 176 14.38 -8.69 13.45
N ARG A 177 14.07 -9.15 12.23
CA ARG A 177 15.01 -9.09 11.10
C ARG A 177 15.40 -7.66 10.74
N LEU A 178 14.45 -6.73 10.68
CA LEU A 178 14.75 -5.31 10.41
C LEU A 178 15.64 -4.71 11.52
N ARG A 179 15.40 -5.04 12.79
CA ARG A 179 16.25 -4.56 13.88
C ARG A 179 17.71 -5.03 13.74
N THR A 180 17.95 -6.24 13.25
CA THR A 180 19.33 -6.73 12.99
C THR A 180 19.98 -6.07 11.78
N LEU A 181 19.20 -5.59 10.83
CA LEU A 181 19.69 -4.92 9.61
C LEU A 181 19.88 -3.40 9.79
N ALA A 182 19.11 -2.80 10.69
CA ALA A 182 19.10 -1.35 10.93
C ALA A 182 20.44 -0.75 11.40
N PRO A 183 21.23 -1.39 12.29
CA PRO A 183 22.50 -0.79 12.75
C PRO A 183 23.49 -0.50 11.62
N THR A 184 23.52 -1.34 10.60
CA THR A 184 24.39 -1.13 9.42
C THR A 184 23.88 -0.04 8.47
N ALA A 185 22.57 0.19 8.45
CA ALA A 185 21.95 1.15 7.54
C ALA A 185 21.91 2.59 8.09
N PHE A 186 22.00 2.79 9.40
CA PHE A 186 21.91 4.10 10.05
C PHE A 186 23.21 4.59 10.69
N ASN A 187 24.24 3.75 10.78
CA ASN A 187 25.57 4.13 11.33
C ASN A 187 26.49 4.82 10.31
N GLU A 188 26.10 4.95 9.05
CA GLU A 188 26.86 5.64 8.01
C GLU A 188 26.41 7.09 7.80
N VAL A 189 25.99 7.79 8.86
CA VAL A 189 25.81 9.24 8.79
C VAL A 189 27.21 9.86 9.01
N PRO A 190 27.86 10.46 7.99
CA PRO A 190 29.07 11.23 8.22
C PRO A 190 28.75 12.40 9.13
N ALA A 191 29.61 12.59 10.14
CA ALA A 191 29.57 13.71 11.06
C ALA A 191 29.79 15.06 10.35
#